data_a231d3f3a9c4ccf978b7a89145e744a5
#
_entry.id   a231d3f3a9c4ccf978b7a89145e744a5
#
_cell.length_a   1.000
_cell.length_b   1.000
_cell.length_c   1.000
_cell.angle_alpha   90.00
_cell.angle_beta   90.00
_cell.angle_gamma   90.00
#
_symmetry.space_group_name_H-M   'P 1'
#
loop_
_entity.id
_entity.type
_entity.pdbx_description
1 polymer ?
#
loop_
_entity_poly.entity_id
_entity_poly.type
_entity_poly.pdbx_seq_one_letter_code
_entity_poly.pdbx_strand_id
1 'polypeptide(L)'
;MVIKGLQKTTLLDFPGKVACTVFTAGCNFRCPFCHNSSLVVRAGEVDEIPMESFLSYISKRKGLLDGVAITGGEPLLNPDIDELMRKIRAEGLLIKLDTNGAYPDRLEALLDEGLVDYVAMDIKNTKEKYALTAGLDESFDISTIERSIDIIMKKAPDYEFRTTVVRELHTPEDLVAISEWITDAKNYFLQKYVDSGDILAEGFSAYSDGEMLDILGKVREKMPHTILRGV
;
A
#
# COMPACT_ATOMS: atom_id res chain seq x y z
N MET A 1 13.20 14.39 2.89
CA MET A 1 12.67 13.12 2.32
C MET A 1 13.29 12.86 0.96
N VAL A 2 13.57 11.61 0.64
CA VAL A 2 14.20 11.21 -0.64
C VAL A 2 13.16 10.53 -1.52
N ILE A 3 12.95 11.05 -2.75
CA ILE A 3 12.14 10.44 -3.80
C ILE A 3 13.06 9.55 -4.63
N LYS A 4 12.69 8.27 -4.79
CA LYS A 4 13.48 7.27 -5.53
C LYS A 4 12.82 6.83 -6.84
N GLY A 5 11.61 7.27 -7.10
CA GLY A 5 10.92 6.96 -8.35
C GLY A 5 9.75 7.90 -8.60
N LEU A 6 9.46 8.12 -9.87
CA LEU A 6 8.31 8.89 -10.33
C LEU A 6 7.71 8.24 -11.57
N GLN A 7 6.53 7.64 -11.41
CA GLN A 7 5.67 7.29 -12.53
C GLN A 7 4.85 8.52 -12.90
N LYS A 8 5.17 9.10 -14.03
CA LYS A 8 4.64 10.43 -14.43
C LYS A 8 3.12 10.46 -14.62
N THR A 9 2.51 9.34 -15.04
CA THR A 9 1.07 9.26 -15.24
C THR A 9 0.60 7.84 -14.96
N THR A 10 -0.45 7.72 -14.16
CA THR A 10 -1.12 6.45 -13.87
C THR A 10 -2.64 6.67 -13.87
N LEU A 11 -3.38 5.64 -14.31
CA LEU A 11 -4.83 5.55 -14.21
C LEU A 11 -5.25 4.42 -13.24
N LEU A 12 -4.26 3.74 -12.65
CA LEU A 12 -4.48 2.55 -11.82
C LEU A 12 -4.20 2.79 -10.34
N ASP A 13 -3.18 3.60 -10.03
CA ASP A 13 -2.70 3.72 -8.65
C ASP A 13 -3.59 4.61 -7.77
N PHE A 14 -4.43 5.45 -8.35
CA PHE A 14 -5.40 6.26 -7.62
C PHE A 14 -6.79 6.04 -8.22
N PRO A 15 -7.71 5.33 -7.52
CA PRO A 15 -9.01 4.96 -8.07
C PRO A 15 -9.80 6.17 -8.61
N GLY A 16 -10.20 6.09 -9.89
CA GLY A 16 -11.01 7.12 -10.55
C GLY A 16 -10.31 8.47 -10.80
N LYS A 17 -8.97 8.52 -10.69
CA LYS A 17 -8.18 9.75 -10.85
C LYS A 17 -7.06 9.56 -11.87
N VAL A 18 -6.74 10.62 -12.59
CA VAL A 18 -5.49 10.72 -13.34
C VAL A 18 -4.42 11.21 -12.37
N ALA A 19 -3.44 10.38 -12.06
CA ALA A 19 -2.46 10.68 -11.04
C ALA A 19 -1.02 10.46 -11.52
N CYS A 20 -0.06 10.91 -10.76
CA CYS A 20 1.31 10.41 -10.81
C CYS A 20 1.62 9.64 -9.52
N THR A 21 2.61 8.74 -9.58
CA THR A 21 3.02 7.96 -8.41
C THR A 21 4.44 8.30 -8.01
N VAL A 22 4.64 8.63 -6.74
CA VAL A 22 5.93 8.91 -6.12
C VAL A 22 6.34 7.73 -5.25
N PHE A 23 7.58 7.27 -5.44
CA PHE A 23 8.15 6.16 -4.69
C PHE A 23 9.16 6.66 -3.66
N THR A 24 8.93 6.34 -2.39
CA THR A 24 9.82 6.67 -1.28
C THR A 24 10.80 5.54 -0.99
N ALA A 25 11.93 5.88 -0.34
CA ALA A 25 12.94 4.91 0.07
C ALA A 25 12.68 4.35 1.47
N GLY A 26 13.15 3.12 1.69
CA GLY A 26 13.15 2.45 2.99
C GLY A 26 11.80 1.85 3.35
N CYS A 27 11.86 0.78 4.12
CA CYS A 27 10.69 0.12 4.71
C CYS A 27 11.11 -0.52 6.01
N ASN A 28 10.22 -0.55 6.98
CA ASN A 28 10.40 -1.28 8.24
C ASN A 28 10.02 -2.75 8.13
N PHE A 29 9.34 -3.17 7.05
CA PHE A 29 9.03 -4.58 6.74
C PHE A 29 10.07 -5.18 5.80
N ARG A 30 10.15 -6.51 5.77
CA ARG A 30 11.03 -7.30 4.90
C ARG A 30 10.24 -8.43 4.25
N CYS A 31 9.05 -8.10 3.73
CA CYS A 31 8.19 -9.08 3.03
C CYS A 31 8.99 -9.79 1.95
N PRO A 32 9.10 -11.12 1.96
CA PRO A 32 9.97 -11.86 1.03
C PRO A 32 9.56 -11.68 -0.44
N PHE A 33 8.27 -11.44 -0.69
CA PHE A 33 7.67 -11.20 -2.00
C PHE A 33 7.58 -9.71 -2.38
N CYS A 34 8.35 -8.82 -1.75
CA CYS A 34 8.28 -7.38 -1.97
C CYS A 34 8.66 -7.03 -3.42
N HIS A 35 7.77 -6.37 -4.16
CA HIS A 35 7.99 -5.95 -5.56
C HIS A 35 8.90 -4.72 -5.72
N ASN A 36 9.22 -4.05 -4.61
CA ASN A 36 10.07 -2.86 -4.55
C ASN A 36 11.33 -3.14 -3.73
N SER A 37 11.93 -4.33 -3.88
CA SER A 37 13.03 -4.75 -3.02
C SER A 37 14.23 -3.80 -3.10
N SER A 38 14.52 -3.27 -4.28
CA SER A 38 15.57 -2.27 -4.50
C SER A 38 15.37 -1.01 -3.66
N LEU A 39 14.12 -0.53 -3.49
CA LEU A 39 13.81 0.62 -2.65
C LEU A 39 13.92 0.32 -1.15
N VAL A 40 13.85 -0.95 -0.76
CA VAL A 40 13.88 -1.40 0.64
C VAL A 40 15.29 -1.68 1.12
N VAL A 41 16.08 -2.44 0.34
CA VAL A 41 17.41 -2.93 0.78
C VAL A 41 18.58 -2.33 0.01
N ARG A 42 18.34 -1.75 -1.18
CA ARG A 42 19.36 -1.15 -2.04
C ARG A 42 19.03 0.29 -2.41
N ALA A 43 18.29 1.00 -1.56
CA ALA A 43 17.86 2.37 -1.86
C ALA A 43 19.02 3.35 -2.18
N GLY A 44 20.24 3.07 -1.68
CA GLY A 44 21.44 3.83 -2.02
C GLY A 44 21.90 3.68 -3.47
N GLU A 45 21.50 2.61 -4.16
CA GLU A 45 21.85 2.33 -5.55
C GLU A 45 20.83 2.89 -6.55
N VAL A 46 19.66 3.31 -6.06
CA VAL A 46 18.60 3.90 -6.90
C VAL A 46 18.79 5.41 -6.96
N ASP A 47 18.73 5.97 -8.16
CA ASP A 47 18.85 7.41 -8.38
C ASP A 47 17.82 8.21 -7.58
N GLU A 48 18.23 9.40 -7.15
CA GLU A 48 17.36 10.33 -6.44
C GLU A 48 16.70 11.31 -7.39
N ILE A 49 15.43 11.55 -7.17
CA ILE A 49 14.70 12.63 -7.85
C ILE A 49 14.66 13.83 -6.90
N PRO A 50 15.30 14.95 -7.25
CA PRO A 50 15.25 16.16 -6.43
C PRO A 50 13.80 16.61 -6.21
N MET A 51 13.49 17.02 -4.98
CA MET A 51 12.16 17.52 -4.60
C MET A 51 11.68 18.64 -5.53
N GLU A 52 12.56 19.57 -5.88
CA GLU A 52 12.25 20.68 -6.77
C GLU A 52 11.86 20.18 -8.17
N SER A 53 12.51 19.12 -8.65
CA SER A 53 12.17 18.51 -9.95
C SER A 53 10.79 17.90 -9.95
N PHE A 54 10.44 17.20 -8.87
CA PHE A 54 9.11 16.65 -8.68
C PHE A 54 8.04 17.76 -8.57
N LEU A 55 8.27 18.77 -7.72
CA LEU A 55 7.34 19.87 -7.56
C LEU A 55 7.14 20.67 -8.86
N SER A 56 8.23 20.92 -9.60
CA SER A 56 8.16 21.54 -10.93
C SER A 56 7.35 20.69 -11.92
N TYR A 57 7.48 19.36 -11.83
CA TYR A 57 6.72 18.45 -12.67
C TYR A 57 5.21 18.55 -12.40
N ILE A 58 4.78 18.43 -11.13
CA ILE A 58 3.34 18.48 -10.79
C ILE A 58 2.74 19.85 -11.07
N SER A 59 3.46 20.94 -10.79
CA SER A 59 3.00 22.31 -11.07
C SER A 59 2.74 22.52 -12.58
N LYS A 60 3.62 22.00 -13.47
CA LYS A 60 3.41 22.05 -14.92
C LYS A 60 2.26 21.16 -15.42
N ARG A 61 1.73 20.28 -14.60
CA ARG A 61 0.63 19.35 -14.90
C ARG A 61 -0.68 19.72 -14.20
N LYS A 62 -0.75 20.91 -13.64
CA LYS A 62 -1.97 21.46 -13.04
C LYS A 62 -3.12 21.46 -14.07
N GLY A 63 -4.27 20.90 -13.68
CA GLY A 63 -5.43 20.69 -14.56
C GLY A 63 -5.35 19.46 -15.47
N LEU A 64 -4.22 18.73 -15.48
CA LEU A 64 -4.08 17.42 -16.15
C LEU A 64 -4.02 16.27 -15.14
N LEU A 65 -3.41 16.48 -13.96
CA LEU A 65 -3.39 15.54 -12.86
C LEU A 65 -4.48 15.92 -11.86
N ASP A 66 -5.19 14.92 -11.37
CA ASP A 66 -6.12 15.04 -10.24
C ASP A 66 -5.41 14.86 -8.90
N GLY A 67 -4.35 14.05 -8.87
CA GLY A 67 -3.68 13.73 -7.62
C GLY A 67 -2.31 13.08 -7.74
N VAL A 68 -1.77 12.76 -6.58
CA VAL A 68 -0.49 12.05 -6.40
C VAL A 68 -0.71 10.82 -5.52
N ALA A 69 -0.31 9.65 -5.99
CA ALA A 69 -0.16 8.46 -5.16
C ALA A 69 1.25 8.43 -4.54
N ILE A 70 1.34 8.26 -3.24
CA ILE A 70 2.61 8.17 -2.50
C ILE A 70 2.76 6.73 -2.02
N THR A 71 3.83 6.07 -2.47
CA THR A 71 4.10 4.64 -2.25
C THR A 71 5.62 4.40 -2.14
N GLY A 72 6.10 3.21 -2.48
CA GLY A 72 7.52 2.84 -2.55
C GLY A 72 7.90 1.77 -1.54
N GLY A 73 8.74 2.08 -0.54
CA GLY A 73 8.90 1.28 0.66
C GLY A 73 7.71 1.53 1.61
N GLU A 74 7.98 2.09 2.79
CA GLU A 74 6.91 2.61 3.66
C GLU A 74 7.00 4.14 3.72
N PRO A 75 6.04 4.86 3.13
CA PRO A 75 6.06 6.32 3.13
C PRO A 75 6.09 6.93 4.54
N LEU A 76 5.36 6.34 5.49
CA LEU A 76 5.30 6.82 6.87
C LEU A 76 6.60 6.62 7.67
N LEU A 77 7.57 5.88 7.14
CA LEU A 77 8.91 5.80 7.71
C LEU A 77 9.67 7.14 7.59
N ASN A 78 9.35 7.94 6.57
CA ASN A 78 10.04 9.20 6.29
C ASN A 78 9.54 10.31 7.20
N PRO A 79 10.41 10.96 8.01
CA PRO A 79 9.99 11.98 8.97
C PRO A 79 9.34 13.21 8.31
N ASP A 80 9.73 13.55 7.08
CA ASP A 80 9.32 14.77 6.37
C ASP A 80 8.16 14.51 5.37
N ILE A 81 7.40 13.42 5.52
CA ILE A 81 6.34 13.06 4.59
C ILE A 81 5.20 14.08 4.59
N ASP A 82 4.88 14.65 5.74
CA ASP A 82 3.88 15.69 5.93
C ASP A 82 4.24 16.98 5.17
N GLU A 83 5.52 17.37 5.15
CA GLU A 83 5.99 18.53 4.36
C GLU A 83 5.77 18.29 2.86
N LEU A 84 6.08 17.10 2.34
CA LEU A 84 5.80 16.75 0.96
C LEU A 84 4.30 16.84 0.67
N MET A 85 3.47 16.26 1.51
CA MET A 85 2.01 16.28 1.33
C MET A 85 1.44 17.69 1.33
N ARG A 86 1.90 18.57 2.22
CA ARG A 86 1.50 19.99 2.22
C ARG A 86 1.90 20.71 0.92
N LYS A 87 3.08 20.41 0.36
CA LYS A 87 3.52 20.98 -0.92
C LYS A 87 2.64 20.47 -2.08
N ILE A 88 2.27 19.20 -2.10
CA ILE A 88 1.35 18.64 -3.10
C ILE A 88 -0.03 19.28 -2.97
N ARG A 89 -0.54 19.46 -1.75
CA ARG A 89 -1.81 20.15 -1.48
C ARG A 89 -1.82 21.60 -1.96
N ALA A 90 -0.71 22.29 -1.82
CA ALA A 90 -0.57 23.69 -2.29
C ALA A 90 -0.73 23.81 -3.82
N GLU A 91 -0.45 22.75 -4.59
CA GLU A 91 -0.72 22.67 -6.04
C GLU A 91 -2.19 22.34 -6.36
N GLY A 92 -3.02 22.07 -5.34
CA GLY A 92 -4.44 21.72 -5.49
C GLY A 92 -4.69 20.27 -5.86
N LEU A 93 -3.72 19.38 -5.63
CA LEU A 93 -3.81 17.96 -5.97
C LEU A 93 -4.30 17.12 -4.78
N LEU A 94 -5.05 16.06 -5.09
CA LEU A 94 -5.45 15.04 -4.14
C LEU A 94 -4.27 14.13 -3.79
N ILE A 95 -4.30 13.52 -2.59
CA ILE A 95 -3.24 12.63 -2.13
C ILE A 95 -3.80 11.26 -1.78
N LYS A 96 -3.25 10.22 -2.40
CA LYS A 96 -3.41 8.83 -2.00
C LYS A 96 -2.15 8.37 -1.29
N LEU A 97 -2.31 7.74 -0.14
CA LEU A 97 -1.24 7.14 0.65
C LEU A 97 -1.35 5.61 0.61
N ASP A 98 -0.31 4.95 0.14
CA ASP A 98 -0.12 3.51 0.32
C ASP A 98 0.71 3.28 1.57
N THR A 99 0.29 2.37 2.46
CA THR A 99 1.00 2.09 3.71
C THR A 99 0.88 0.63 4.13
N ASN A 100 1.86 0.15 4.88
CA ASN A 100 1.82 -1.15 5.54
C ASN A 100 1.14 -1.12 6.92
N GLY A 101 0.73 0.05 7.38
CA GLY A 101 0.00 0.24 8.64
C GLY A 101 0.85 0.22 9.91
N ALA A 102 2.18 0.20 9.82
CA ALA A 102 3.04 0.10 10.99
C ALA A 102 3.20 1.39 11.81
N TYR A 103 2.64 2.51 11.35
CA TYR A 103 2.78 3.82 11.98
C TYR A 103 1.43 4.48 12.27
N PRO A 104 0.58 3.90 13.16
CA PRO A 104 -0.78 4.39 13.40
C PRO A 104 -0.84 5.86 13.86
N ASP A 105 0.06 6.30 14.76
CA ASP A 105 0.07 7.68 15.24
C ASP A 105 0.33 8.69 14.12
N ARG A 106 1.25 8.37 13.21
CA ARG A 106 1.55 9.23 12.06
C ARG A 106 0.41 9.25 11.05
N LEU A 107 -0.17 8.07 10.79
CA LEU A 107 -1.34 7.96 9.91
C LEU A 107 -2.49 8.80 10.45
N GLU A 108 -2.78 8.69 11.75
CA GLU A 108 -3.84 9.44 12.40
C GLU A 108 -3.61 10.95 12.29
N ALA A 109 -2.40 11.42 12.57
CA ALA A 109 -2.05 12.84 12.47
C ALA A 109 -2.25 13.38 11.04
N LEU A 110 -1.83 12.66 10.00
CA LEU A 110 -2.00 13.07 8.60
C LEU A 110 -3.48 13.11 8.18
N LEU A 111 -4.29 12.19 8.68
CA LEU A 111 -5.73 12.18 8.44
C LEU A 111 -6.44 13.34 9.17
N ASP A 112 -6.06 13.61 10.42
CA ASP A 112 -6.63 14.71 11.22
C ASP A 112 -6.26 16.09 10.63
N GLU A 113 -5.09 16.22 10.00
CA GLU A 113 -4.71 17.43 9.24
C GLU A 113 -5.38 17.53 7.86
N GLY A 114 -6.13 16.52 7.42
CA GLY A 114 -6.76 16.50 6.10
C GLY A 114 -5.77 16.42 4.93
N LEU A 115 -4.59 15.86 5.16
CA LEU A 115 -3.55 15.76 4.13
C LEU A 115 -3.76 14.57 3.18
N VAL A 116 -4.55 13.57 3.56
CA VAL A 116 -4.77 12.34 2.78
C VAL A 116 -6.23 12.22 2.38
N ASP A 117 -6.50 12.01 1.09
CA ASP A 117 -7.85 11.82 0.55
C ASP A 117 -8.22 10.35 0.39
N TYR A 118 -7.23 9.50 0.21
CA TYR A 118 -7.42 8.06 0.01
C TYR A 118 -6.29 7.27 0.68
N VAL A 119 -6.63 6.26 1.46
CA VAL A 119 -5.64 5.33 2.06
C VAL A 119 -5.78 3.96 1.42
N ALA A 120 -4.68 3.39 0.95
CA ALA A 120 -4.59 1.98 0.60
C ALA A 120 -3.63 1.29 1.57
N MET A 121 -4.16 0.42 2.42
CA MET A 121 -3.37 -0.31 3.40
C MET A 121 -3.26 -1.78 3.02
N ASP A 122 -2.05 -2.29 3.07
CA ASP A 122 -1.80 -3.71 2.84
C ASP A 122 -1.99 -4.52 4.13
N ILE A 123 -2.91 -5.49 4.11
CA ILE A 123 -3.04 -6.54 5.11
C ILE A 123 -2.20 -7.73 4.63
N LYS A 124 -1.13 -8.05 5.37
CA LYS A 124 -0.13 -9.00 4.86
C LYS A 124 -0.56 -10.46 5.04
N ASN A 125 -1.23 -10.81 6.14
CA ASN A 125 -1.79 -12.14 6.40
C ASN A 125 -2.76 -12.09 7.60
N THR A 126 -3.21 -13.27 8.08
CA THR A 126 -3.89 -13.41 9.38
C THR A 126 -2.99 -12.91 10.52
N LYS A 127 -3.57 -12.64 11.67
CA LYS A 127 -2.84 -12.12 12.84
C LYS A 127 -1.67 -13.04 13.24
N GLU A 128 -1.90 -14.35 13.20
CA GLU A 128 -0.96 -15.39 13.58
C GLU A 128 0.23 -15.50 12.61
N LYS A 129 -0.02 -15.27 11.32
CA LYS A 129 0.99 -15.38 10.26
C LYS A 129 1.56 -14.02 9.84
N TYR A 130 1.09 -12.93 10.45
CA TYR A 130 1.43 -11.58 10.01
C TYR A 130 2.93 -11.32 10.03
N ALA A 131 3.57 -11.58 11.17
CA ALA A 131 5.00 -11.34 11.36
C ALA A 131 5.83 -12.12 10.33
N LEU A 132 5.55 -13.42 10.16
CA LEU A 132 6.22 -14.26 9.16
C LEU A 132 6.09 -13.69 7.74
N THR A 133 4.87 -13.35 7.34
CA THR A 133 4.57 -12.87 5.98
C THR A 133 5.15 -11.48 5.71
N ALA A 134 5.20 -10.63 6.72
CA ALA A 134 5.77 -9.29 6.64
C ALA A 134 7.30 -9.26 6.82
N GLY A 135 7.93 -10.40 7.12
CA GLY A 135 9.36 -10.50 7.42
C GLY A 135 9.77 -9.73 8.67
N LEU A 136 8.97 -9.89 9.73
CA LEU A 136 9.14 -9.25 11.04
C LEU A 136 9.55 -10.30 12.09
N ASP A 137 10.03 -9.80 13.23
CA ASP A 137 10.27 -10.62 14.41
C ASP A 137 8.96 -11.17 14.96
N GLU A 138 8.99 -12.39 15.53
CA GLU A 138 7.81 -13.04 16.11
C GLU A 138 7.18 -12.24 17.26
N SER A 139 7.96 -11.36 17.91
CA SER A 139 7.48 -10.47 18.97
C SER A 139 6.72 -9.23 18.45
N PHE A 140 6.53 -9.11 17.13
CA PHE A 140 5.81 -7.97 16.56
C PHE A 140 4.40 -7.86 17.15
N ASP A 141 4.10 -6.68 17.68
CA ASP A 141 2.79 -6.41 18.26
C ASP A 141 1.75 -6.11 17.17
N ILE A 142 0.92 -7.09 16.89
CA ILE A 142 -0.15 -7.00 15.88
C ILE A 142 -1.19 -5.92 16.22
N SER A 143 -1.30 -5.48 17.47
CA SER A 143 -2.22 -4.40 17.87
C SER A 143 -1.91 -3.07 17.15
N THR A 144 -0.65 -2.89 16.71
CA THR A 144 -0.24 -1.77 15.86
C THR A 144 -1.03 -1.75 14.54
N ILE A 145 -1.18 -2.90 13.90
CA ILE A 145 -1.92 -3.06 12.64
C ILE A 145 -3.43 -2.91 12.89
N GLU A 146 -3.94 -3.53 13.95
CA GLU A 146 -5.34 -3.39 14.35
C GLU A 146 -5.73 -1.93 14.55
N ARG A 147 -4.86 -1.17 15.22
CA ARG A 147 -5.07 0.26 15.44
C ARG A 147 -5.09 1.06 14.12
N SER A 148 -4.20 0.75 13.17
CA SER A 148 -4.20 1.39 11.86
C SER A 148 -5.46 1.06 11.06
N ILE A 149 -5.93 -0.19 11.09
CA ILE A 149 -7.21 -0.58 10.49
C ILE A 149 -8.36 0.26 11.08
N ASP A 150 -8.43 0.35 12.39
CA ASP A 150 -9.44 1.12 13.12
C ASP A 150 -9.43 2.61 12.75
N ILE A 151 -8.25 3.23 12.69
CA ILE A 151 -8.07 4.62 12.31
C ILE A 151 -8.55 4.85 10.88
N ILE A 152 -8.15 4.00 9.93
CA ILE A 152 -8.54 4.10 8.52
C ILE A 152 -10.05 4.00 8.38
N MET A 153 -10.67 2.99 8.99
CA MET A 153 -12.12 2.78 8.89
C MET A 153 -12.93 3.94 9.47
N LYS A 154 -12.41 4.60 10.51
CA LYS A 154 -13.11 5.69 11.21
C LYS A 154 -12.85 7.08 10.63
N LYS A 155 -11.63 7.33 10.10
CA LYS A 155 -11.17 8.69 9.78
C LYS A 155 -10.84 8.92 8.32
N ALA A 156 -10.44 7.88 7.54
CA ALA A 156 -10.07 8.10 6.16
C ALA A 156 -11.28 8.54 5.33
N PRO A 157 -11.15 9.61 4.48
CA PRO A 157 -12.22 10.07 3.61
C PRO A 157 -12.68 8.95 2.66
N ASP A 158 -11.72 8.23 2.08
CA ASP A 158 -11.95 6.99 1.35
C ASP A 158 -10.74 6.06 1.49
N TYR A 159 -10.95 4.74 1.31
CA TYR A 159 -9.89 3.78 1.55
C TYR A 159 -10.17 2.42 0.91
N GLU A 160 -9.09 1.63 0.83
CA GLU A 160 -9.12 0.20 0.53
C GLU A 160 -8.13 -0.55 1.43
N PHE A 161 -8.45 -1.80 1.75
CA PHE A 161 -7.49 -2.80 2.21
C PHE A 161 -7.11 -3.72 1.05
N ARG A 162 -5.85 -4.19 1.05
CA ARG A 162 -5.32 -5.06 -0.01
C ARG A 162 -4.54 -6.22 0.60
N THR A 163 -4.63 -7.38 -0.03
CA THR A 163 -3.72 -8.50 0.24
C THR A 163 -3.15 -9.00 -1.07
N THR A 164 -1.82 -8.96 -1.22
CA THR A 164 -1.13 -9.67 -2.30
C THR A 164 -1.11 -11.16 -1.97
N VAL A 165 -1.80 -11.95 -2.78
CA VAL A 165 -2.01 -13.38 -2.54
C VAL A 165 -0.87 -14.17 -3.13
N VAL A 166 -0.03 -14.75 -2.26
CA VAL A 166 1.13 -15.58 -2.59
C VAL A 166 0.83 -17.01 -2.17
N ARG A 167 0.98 -17.98 -3.06
CA ARG A 167 0.59 -19.38 -2.83
C ARG A 167 1.25 -20.00 -1.60
N GLU A 168 2.52 -19.74 -1.40
CA GLU A 168 3.33 -20.34 -0.33
C GLU A 168 3.06 -19.70 1.04
N LEU A 169 2.42 -18.54 1.08
CA LEU A 169 2.17 -17.77 2.31
C LEU A 169 0.69 -17.74 2.71
N HIS A 170 -0.22 -17.86 1.74
CA HIS A 170 -1.66 -17.69 1.96
C HIS A 170 -2.42 -18.93 1.53
N THR A 171 -3.14 -19.57 2.43
CA THR A 171 -4.17 -20.54 2.08
C THR A 171 -5.51 -19.83 1.82
N PRO A 172 -6.47 -20.48 1.13
CA PRO A 172 -7.82 -19.91 0.99
C PRO A 172 -8.47 -19.56 2.34
N GLU A 173 -8.21 -20.39 3.37
CA GLU A 173 -8.73 -20.21 4.74
C GLU A 173 -8.13 -18.97 5.41
N ASP A 174 -6.84 -18.66 5.16
CA ASP A 174 -6.21 -17.43 5.63
C ASP A 174 -6.92 -16.19 5.07
N LEU A 175 -7.25 -16.22 3.77
CA LEU A 175 -7.91 -15.08 3.11
C LEU A 175 -9.35 -14.89 3.60
N VAL A 176 -10.05 -15.96 3.94
CA VAL A 176 -11.34 -15.90 4.62
C VAL A 176 -11.18 -15.29 6.01
N ALA A 177 -10.20 -15.75 6.80
CA ALA A 177 -9.95 -15.21 8.14
C ALA A 177 -9.55 -13.72 8.12
N ILE A 178 -8.78 -13.28 7.11
CA ILE A 178 -8.50 -11.85 6.92
C ILE A 178 -9.80 -11.08 6.64
N SER A 179 -10.68 -11.60 5.79
CA SER A 179 -11.95 -10.93 5.48
C SER A 179 -12.88 -10.84 6.69
N GLU A 180 -12.85 -11.82 7.59
CA GLU A 180 -13.56 -11.76 8.86
C GLU A 180 -12.96 -10.71 9.81
N TRP A 181 -11.64 -10.56 9.83
CA TRP A 181 -10.97 -9.56 10.65
C TRP A 181 -11.32 -8.12 10.23
N ILE A 182 -11.48 -7.86 8.92
CA ILE A 182 -11.79 -6.53 8.38
C ILE A 182 -13.22 -6.44 7.85
N THR A 183 -14.16 -7.18 8.41
CA THR A 183 -15.52 -7.40 7.87
C THR A 183 -16.31 -6.13 7.60
N ASP A 184 -16.06 -5.05 8.37
CA ASP A 184 -16.75 -3.77 8.23
C ASP A 184 -16.09 -2.82 7.22
N ALA A 185 -15.02 -3.25 6.55
CA ALA A 185 -14.31 -2.42 5.58
C ALA A 185 -15.15 -2.19 4.31
N LYS A 186 -15.07 -0.97 3.75
CA LYS A 186 -15.77 -0.61 2.51
C LYS A 186 -15.27 -1.38 1.30
N ASN A 187 -13.95 -1.51 1.18
CA ASN A 187 -13.30 -2.10 0.01
C ASN A 187 -12.17 -3.03 0.45
N TYR A 188 -12.19 -4.26 -0.04
CA TYR A 188 -11.09 -5.20 0.10
C TYR A 188 -10.68 -5.76 -1.26
N PHE A 189 -9.38 -5.77 -1.53
CA PHE A 189 -8.83 -6.25 -2.78
C PHE A 189 -7.88 -7.41 -2.56
N LEU A 190 -8.16 -8.53 -3.22
CA LEU A 190 -7.21 -9.61 -3.40
C LEU A 190 -6.40 -9.33 -4.66
N GLN A 191 -5.09 -9.14 -4.49
CA GLN A 191 -4.18 -8.90 -5.62
C GLN A 191 -3.42 -10.18 -5.93
N LYS A 192 -3.53 -10.66 -7.16
CA LYS A 192 -2.73 -11.80 -7.60
C LYS A 192 -1.25 -11.42 -7.57
N TYR A 193 -0.43 -12.28 -6.97
CA TYR A 193 1.02 -12.10 -6.98
C TYR A 193 1.57 -12.17 -8.41
N VAL A 194 2.51 -11.30 -8.72
CA VAL A 194 3.28 -11.30 -9.96
C VAL A 194 4.74 -11.15 -9.60
N ASP A 195 5.60 -12.04 -10.07
CA ASP A 195 7.03 -11.87 -9.91
C ASP A 195 7.52 -10.74 -10.83
N SER A 196 7.98 -9.66 -10.24
CA SER A 196 8.50 -8.49 -10.96
C SER A 196 9.99 -8.62 -11.33
N GLY A 197 10.67 -9.67 -10.86
CA GLY A 197 12.13 -9.81 -10.95
C GLY A 197 12.89 -8.94 -9.95
N ASP A 198 12.24 -8.05 -9.19
CA ASP A 198 12.82 -7.25 -8.10
C ASP A 198 12.19 -7.65 -6.75
N ILE A 199 12.39 -8.91 -6.35
CA ILE A 199 11.86 -9.49 -5.11
C ILE A 199 12.99 -9.74 -4.10
N LEU A 200 12.64 -9.78 -2.80
CA LEU A 200 13.62 -10.01 -1.72
C LEU A 200 14.08 -11.47 -1.62
N ALA A 201 13.17 -12.40 -1.88
CA ALA A 201 13.49 -13.84 -1.82
C ALA A 201 12.80 -14.59 -2.98
N GLU A 202 13.43 -15.64 -3.43
CA GLU A 202 12.91 -16.52 -4.49
C GLU A 202 11.99 -17.63 -3.92
N GLY A 203 11.28 -18.32 -4.81
CA GLY A 203 10.47 -19.50 -4.45
C GLY A 203 8.99 -19.18 -4.19
N PHE A 204 8.51 -18.02 -4.61
CA PHE A 204 7.10 -17.64 -4.51
C PHE A 204 6.40 -17.76 -5.85
N SER A 205 5.14 -18.19 -5.80
CA SER A 205 4.31 -18.36 -6.98
C SER A 205 2.89 -17.79 -6.80
N ALA A 206 2.24 -17.51 -7.91
CA ALA A 206 0.85 -17.11 -7.94
C ALA A 206 -0.10 -18.30 -7.95
N TYR A 207 -1.27 -18.14 -7.42
CA TYR A 207 -2.40 -18.97 -7.77
C TYR A 207 -2.78 -18.74 -9.24
N SER A 208 -3.32 -19.78 -9.93
CA SER A 208 -3.92 -19.61 -11.25
C SER A 208 -5.16 -18.72 -11.17
N ASP A 209 -5.60 -18.18 -12.30
CA ASP A 209 -6.81 -17.33 -12.35
C ASP A 209 -8.05 -18.07 -11.84
N GLY A 210 -8.20 -19.37 -12.19
CA GLY A 210 -9.29 -20.21 -11.70
C GLY A 210 -9.27 -20.37 -10.18
N GLU A 211 -8.10 -20.68 -9.60
CA GLU A 211 -7.96 -20.79 -8.15
C GLU A 211 -8.23 -19.45 -7.45
N MET A 212 -7.78 -18.31 -8.03
CA MET A 212 -8.07 -16.98 -7.49
C MET A 212 -9.57 -16.67 -7.51
N LEU A 213 -10.30 -17.10 -8.53
CA LEU A 213 -11.76 -16.96 -8.59
C LEU A 213 -12.46 -17.84 -7.55
N ASP A 214 -11.99 -19.06 -7.32
CA ASP A 214 -12.53 -19.94 -6.28
C ASP A 214 -12.28 -19.36 -4.87
N ILE A 215 -11.09 -18.81 -4.63
CA ILE A 215 -10.74 -18.11 -3.39
C ILE A 215 -11.67 -16.90 -3.20
N LEU A 216 -11.84 -16.08 -4.24
CA LEU A 216 -12.73 -14.92 -4.18
C LEU A 216 -14.16 -15.33 -3.82
N GLY A 217 -14.65 -16.45 -4.37
CA GLY A 217 -15.96 -17.00 -4.02
C GLY A 217 -16.12 -17.24 -2.52
N LYS A 218 -15.14 -17.93 -1.92
CA LYS A 218 -15.12 -18.20 -0.45
C LYS A 218 -15.05 -16.92 0.37
N VAL A 219 -14.17 -15.98 0.00
CA VAL A 219 -14.02 -14.70 0.70
C VAL A 219 -15.31 -13.88 0.63
N ARG A 220 -16.00 -13.88 -0.50
CA ARG A 220 -17.27 -13.16 -0.68
C ARG A 220 -18.43 -13.69 0.16
N GLU A 221 -18.37 -14.91 0.66
CA GLU A 221 -19.35 -15.40 1.64
C GLU A 221 -19.31 -14.58 2.93
N LYS A 222 -18.16 -14.03 3.29
CA LYS A 222 -17.95 -13.18 4.48
C LYS A 222 -17.95 -11.69 4.14
N MET A 223 -17.35 -11.33 3.02
CA MET A 223 -17.19 -9.95 2.59
C MET A 223 -17.58 -9.80 1.11
N PRO A 224 -18.90 -9.60 0.81
CA PRO A 224 -19.44 -9.65 -0.56
C PRO A 224 -18.83 -8.64 -1.54
N HIS A 225 -18.30 -7.52 -1.04
CA HIS A 225 -17.72 -6.44 -1.84
C HIS A 225 -16.23 -6.65 -2.18
N THR A 226 -15.65 -7.80 -1.84
CA THR A 226 -14.26 -8.10 -2.18
C THR A 226 -14.08 -8.14 -3.70
N ILE A 227 -13.00 -7.53 -4.17
CA ILE A 227 -12.66 -7.41 -5.59
C ILE A 227 -11.31 -8.10 -5.85
N LEU A 228 -11.20 -8.72 -7.02
CA LEU A 228 -9.97 -9.36 -7.48
C LEU A 228 -9.25 -8.44 -8.48
N ARG A 229 -7.92 -8.31 -8.31
CA ARG A 229 -7.03 -7.55 -9.22
C ARG A 229 -5.94 -8.47 -9.77
N GLY A 230 -5.56 -8.26 -11.03
CA GLY A 230 -4.46 -8.98 -11.67
C GLY A 230 -4.83 -10.35 -12.27
N VAL A 231 -6.10 -10.55 -12.59
CA VAL A 231 -6.64 -11.76 -13.23
C VAL A 231 -7.30 -11.38 -14.53
#